data_4d17569d96895753fe79820e95da2038
#
_entry.id   4d17569d96895753fe79820e95da2038
#
_cell.length_a   1.000
_cell.length_b   1.000
_cell.length_c   1.000
_cell.angle_alpha   90.00
_cell.angle_beta   90.00
_cell.angle_gamma   90.00
#
_symmetry.space_group_name_H-M   'P 1'
#
loop_
_entity.id
_entity.type
_entity.pdbx_description
1 polymer ?
#
loop_
_entity_poly.entity_id
_entity_poly.type
_entity_poly.pdbx_seq_one_letter_code
_entity_poly.pdbx_strand_id
1 'polypeptide(L)'
;MKKGVLLVNLGSPDSPEPKDVKKYLGEFLMDERVIDVPKWARTILVKGIILNTRPKTSAKAYKKIWWKEGSPLIVLSERLQKKLQTKSTIPISLAMRYGSMTILKGIQELVDQGVEKILLFPLYPQFAMAT
;
A
#
# COMPACT_ATOMS: atom_id res chain seq x y z
N MET A 1 27.79 -5.10 9.29
CA MET A 1 26.62 -5.22 8.39
C MET A 1 25.62 -4.15 8.71
N LYS A 2 25.34 -3.28 7.75
CA LYS A 2 24.37 -2.20 7.96
C LYS A 2 22.95 -2.72 7.89
N LYS A 3 22.18 -2.44 8.92
CA LYS A 3 20.78 -2.87 9.04
C LYS A 3 19.84 -1.71 8.70
N GLY A 4 18.65 -2.06 8.21
CA GLY A 4 17.58 -1.10 7.96
C GLY A 4 16.22 -1.71 8.27
N VAL A 5 15.19 -0.88 8.34
CA VAL A 5 13.81 -1.30 8.60
C VAL A 5 12.93 -0.84 7.45
N LEU A 6 12.12 -1.73 6.93
CA LEU A 6 11.08 -1.41 5.96
C LEU A 6 9.72 -1.58 6.62
N LEU A 7 9.04 -0.46 6.85
CA LEU A 7 7.66 -0.45 7.32
C LEU A 7 6.74 -0.68 6.11
N VAL A 8 5.80 -1.60 6.22
CA VAL A 8 4.87 -1.92 5.13
C VAL A 8 3.44 -1.85 5.63
N ASN A 9 2.62 -1.07 4.94
CA ASN A 9 1.19 -1.02 5.17
C ASN A 9 0.42 -1.44 3.90
N LEU A 10 -0.89 -1.55 4.00
CA LEU A 10 -1.72 -2.07 2.90
C LEU A 10 -1.66 -1.19 1.66
N GLY A 11 -1.90 0.09 1.82
CA GLY A 11 -1.90 1.05 0.72
C GLY A 11 -3.21 1.81 0.62
N SER A 12 -3.25 2.70 -0.36
CA SER A 12 -4.39 3.59 -0.60
C SER A 12 -4.33 4.08 -2.05
N PRO A 13 -5.47 4.49 -2.65
CA PRO A 13 -5.44 5.19 -3.93
C PRO A 13 -4.61 6.48 -3.85
N ASP A 14 -4.07 6.93 -4.97
CA ASP A 14 -3.31 8.17 -5.05
C ASP A 14 -4.17 9.42 -4.80
N SER A 15 -5.45 9.35 -5.16
CA SER A 15 -6.44 10.39 -4.87
C SER A 15 -7.82 9.75 -4.69
N PRO A 16 -8.83 10.50 -4.17
CA PRO A 16 -10.20 9.98 -4.05
C PRO A 16 -10.99 10.06 -5.38
N GLU A 17 -10.33 10.41 -6.48
CA GLU A 17 -10.99 10.43 -7.78
C GLU A 17 -11.27 9.02 -8.30
N PRO A 18 -12.39 8.79 -9.01
CA PRO A 18 -12.76 7.46 -9.50
C PRO A 18 -11.68 6.77 -10.33
N LYS A 19 -10.92 7.51 -11.11
CA LYS A 19 -9.80 7.01 -11.91
C LYS A 19 -8.72 6.34 -11.05
N ASP A 20 -8.29 7.03 -10.01
CA ASP A 20 -7.23 6.54 -9.12
C ASP A 20 -7.74 5.41 -8.21
N VAL A 21 -8.99 5.50 -7.77
CA VAL A 21 -9.65 4.44 -7.01
C VAL A 21 -9.79 3.18 -7.86
N LYS A 22 -10.15 3.30 -9.13
CA LYS A 22 -10.24 2.18 -10.07
C LYS A 22 -8.90 1.47 -10.23
N LYS A 23 -7.82 2.24 -10.40
CA LYS A 23 -6.46 1.71 -10.53
C LYS A 23 -6.05 0.94 -9.28
N TYR A 24 -6.30 1.49 -8.12
CA TYR A 24 -5.99 0.86 -6.83
C TYR A 24 -6.81 -0.43 -6.63
N LEU A 25 -8.11 -0.38 -6.85
CA LEU A 25 -8.98 -1.55 -6.73
C LEU A 25 -8.57 -2.66 -7.70
N GLY A 26 -8.17 -2.31 -8.93
CA GLY A 26 -7.69 -3.27 -9.91
C GLY A 26 -6.46 -4.03 -9.42
N GLU A 27 -5.48 -3.32 -8.88
CA GLU A 27 -4.26 -3.92 -8.33
C GLU A 27 -4.58 -4.80 -7.12
N PHE A 28 -5.39 -4.29 -6.18
CA PHE A 28 -5.75 -4.99 -4.96
C PHE A 28 -6.58 -6.25 -5.23
N LEU A 29 -7.61 -6.14 -6.07
CA LEU A 29 -8.54 -7.24 -6.31
C LEU A 29 -8.00 -8.31 -7.26
N MET A 30 -7.00 -7.98 -8.08
CA MET A 30 -6.34 -8.96 -8.95
C MET A 30 -5.31 -9.82 -8.21
N ASP A 31 -4.98 -9.51 -6.98
CA ASP A 31 -4.11 -10.37 -6.17
C ASP A 31 -4.86 -11.65 -5.80
N GLU A 32 -4.28 -12.80 -6.12
CA GLU A 32 -4.85 -14.11 -5.82
C GLU A 32 -5.07 -14.36 -4.33
N ARG A 33 -4.33 -13.66 -3.48
CA ARG A 33 -4.46 -13.75 -2.02
C ARG A 33 -5.66 -12.99 -1.49
N VAL A 34 -6.22 -12.07 -2.29
CA VAL A 34 -7.42 -11.30 -1.94
C VAL A 34 -8.67 -11.99 -2.45
N ILE A 35 -8.66 -12.39 -3.73
CA ILE A 35 -9.75 -13.15 -4.35
C ILE A 35 -9.17 -14.50 -4.80
N ASP A 36 -9.44 -15.54 -4.01
CA ASP A 36 -8.93 -16.90 -4.23
C ASP A 36 -9.83 -17.67 -5.19
N VAL A 37 -9.72 -17.31 -6.47
CA VAL A 37 -10.38 -18.03 -7.58
C VAL A 37 -9.39 -18.13 -8.74
N PRO A 38 -9.62 -19.03 -9.72
CA PRO A 38 -8.75 -19.12 -10.91
C PRO A 38 -8.58 -17.75 -11.58
N LYS A 39 -7.41 -17.52 -12.17
CA LYS A 39 -7.08 -16.23 -12.79
C LYS A 39 -8.12 -15.76 -13.81
N TRP A 40 -8.64 -16.68 -14.63
CA TRP A 40 -9.66 -16.35 -15.64
C TRP A 40 -10.96 -15.86 -15.01
N ALA A 41 -11.42 -16.52 -13.93
CA ALA A 41 -12.64 -16.13 -13.20
C ALA A 41 -12.43 -14.80 -12.48
N ARG A 42 -11.26 -14.61 -11.86
CA ARG A 42 -10.89 -13.35 -11.20
C ARG A 42 -10.85 -12.20 -12.18
N THR A 43 -10.29 -12.39 -13.37
CA THR A 43 -10.23 -11.38 -14.41
C THR A 43 -11.62 -10.96 -14.86
N ILE A 44 -12.52 -11.90 -15.10
CA ILE A 44 -13.90 -11.62 -15.49
C ILE A 44 -14.62 -10.86 -14.37
N LEU A 45 -14.53 -11.34 -13.14
CA LEU A 45 -15.18 -10.73 -12.00
C LEU A 45 -14.69 -9.30 -11.74
N VAL A 46 -13.38 -9.10 -11.69
CA VAL A 46 -12.79 -7.81 -11.35
C VAL A 46 -12.91 -6.82 -12.50
N LYS A 47 -12.41 -7.16 -13.68
CA LYS A 47 -12.39 -6.24 -14.83
C LYS A 47 -13.74 -6.10 -15.50
N GLY A 48 -14.53 -7.16 -15.53
CA GLY A 48 -15.83 -7.14 -16.19
C GLY A 48 -16.96 -6.56 -15.34
N ILE A 49 -16.92 -6.74 -14.03
CA ILE A 49 -18.02 -6.35 -13.15
C ILE A 49 -17.58 -5.30 -12.13
N ILE A 50 -16.63 -5.63 -11.26
CA ILE A 50 -16.27 -4.78 -10.10
C ILE A 50 -15.72 -3.43 -10.56
N LEU A 51 -14.75 -3.40 -11.48
CA LEU A 51 -14.11 -2.16 -11.92
C LEU A 51 -15.02 -1.27 -12.77
N ASN A 52 -16.17 -1.77 -13.21
CA ASN A 52 -17.16 -0.97 -13.92
C ASN A 52 -18.24 -0.40 -13.00
N THR A 53 -18.39 -0.92 -11.79
CA THR A 53 -19.47 -0.54 -10.87
C THR A 53 -18.98 0.05 -9.55
N ARG A 54 -17.89 -0.46 -8.98
CA ARG A 54 -17.42 -0.10 -7.64
C ARG A 54 -16.62 1.21 -7.55
N PRO A 55 -15.80 1.63 -8.54
CA PRO A 55 -14.92 2.78 -8.36
C PRO A 55 -15.63 4.07 -7.98
N LYS A 56 -16.79 4.35 -8.55
CA LYS A 56 -17.56 5.55 -8.24
C LYS A 56 -18.07 5.57 -6.80
N THR A 57 -18.60 4.44 -6.34
CA THR A 57 -19.10 4.29 -4.96
C THR A 57 -17.95 4.36 -3.95
N SER A 58 -16.86 3.64 -4.24
CA SER A 58 -15.67 3.66 -3.39
C SER A 58 -15.02 5.05 -3.35
N ALA A 59 -14.96 5.75 -4.48
CA ALA A 59 -14.44 7.12 -4.54
C ALA A 59 -15.23 8.08 -3.64
N LYS A 60 -16.56 7.95 -3.60
CA LYS A 60 -17.40 8.74 -2.69
C LYS A 60 -17.05 8.47 -1.22
N ALA A 61 -16.82 7.20 -0.87
CA ALA A 61 -16.42 6.83 0.48
C ALA A 61 -15.03 7.39 0.83
N TYR A 62 -14.06 7.29 -0.08
CA TYR A 62 -12.74 7.87 0.13
C TYR A 62 -12.77 9.38 0.28
N LYS A 63 -13.60 10.10 -0.49
CA LYS A 63 -13.76 11.57 -0.36
C LYS A 63 -14.19 11.97 1.04
N LYS A 64 -15.03 11.18 1.69
CA LYS A 64 -15.51 11.47 3.03
C LYS A 64 -14.43 11.42 4.11
N ILE A 65 -13.40 10.61 3.92
CA ILE A 65 -12.32 10.42 4.90
C ILE A 65 -11.01 11.06 4.48
N TRP A 66 -10.93 11.57 3.25
CA TRP A 66 -9.69 12.12 2.68
C TRP A 66 -9.28 13.41 3.39
N TRP A 67 -8.02 13.48 3.78
CA TRP A 67 -7.46 14.68 4.40
C TRP A 67 -6.90 15.63 3.36
N LYS A 68 -6.68 16.88 3.76
CA LYS A 68 -6.03 17.88 2.91
C LYS A 68 -4.63 17.43 2.46
N GLU A 69 -3.90 16.74 3.34
CA GLU A 69 -2.56 16.23 3.06
C GLU A 69 -2.56 14.93 2.24
N GLY A 70 -3.70 14.27 2.10
CA GLY A 70 -3.83 13.02 1.36
C GLY A 70 -4.58 11.93 2.13
N SER A 71 -4.37 10.68 1.75
CA SER A 71 -4.97 9.52 2.41
C SER A 71 -4.51 9.45 3.87
N PRO A 72 -5.43 9.33 4.85
CA PRO A 72 -5.06 9.18 6.26
C PRO A 72 -4.09 8.03 6.53
N LEU A 73 -4.28 6.88 5.86
CA LEU A 73 -3.40 5.72 6.04
C LEU A 73 -1.96 6.06 5.66
N ILE A 74 -1.76 6.73 4.53
CA ILE A 74 -0.43 7.10 4.05
C ILE A 74 0.16 8.22 4.92
N VAL A 75 -0.62 9.26 5.21
CA VAL A 75 -0.16 10.38 6.04
C VAL A 75 0.28 9.92 7.43
N LEU A 76 -0.52 9.06 8.08
CA LEU A 76 -0.18 8.52 9.39
C LEU A 76 1.03 7.59 9.36
N SER A 77 1.15 6.78 8.30
CA SER A 77 2.31 5.90 8.10
C SER A 77 3.59 6.71 7.90
N GLU A 78 3.54 7.79 7.12
CA GLU A 78 4.68 8.70 6.92
C GLU A 78 5.08 9.42 8.22
N ARG A 79 4.11 9.88 8.99
CA ARG A 79 4.36 10.50 10.31
C ARG A 79 5.02 9.53 11.28
N LEU A 80 4.57 8.27 11.29
CA LEU A 80 5.17 7.22 12.10
C LEU A 80 6.62 6.98 11.69
N GLN A 81 6.87 6.81 10.38
CA GLN A 81 8.22 6.61 9.85
C GLN A 81 9.15 7.76 10.24
N LYS A 82 8.72 9.00 10.10
CA LYS A 82 9.51 10.18 10.48
C LYS A 82 9.82 10.22 11.98
N LYS A 83 8.83 9.94 12.82
CA LYS A 83 9.02 9.89 14.28
C LYS A 83 10.02 8.81 14.69
N LEU A 84 9.91 7.62 14.10
CA LEU A 84 10.86 6.54 14.37
C LEU A 84 12.28 6.91 13.92
N GLN A 85 12.40 7.55 12.76
CA GLN A 85 13.71 7.95 12.24
C GLN A 85 14.40 8.96 13.15
N THR A 86 13.67 9.84 13.83
CA THR A 86 14.26 10.78 14.80
C THR A 86 14.81 10.08 16.05
N LYS A 87 14.36 8.86 16.31
CA LYS A 87 14.74 8.08 17.49
C LYS A 87 15.74 6.96 17.20
N SER A 88 16.14 6.81 15.96
CA SER A 88 17.01 5.72 15.52
C SER A 88 18.02 6.18 14.50
N THR A 89 19.24 5.65 14.59
CA THR A 89 20.28 5.83 13.57
C THR A 89 20.16 4.82 12.44
N ILE A 90 19.31 3.79 12.62
CA ILE A 90 19.05 2.78 11.59
C ILE A 90 18.14 3.39 10.52
N PRO A 91 18.47 3.29 9.24
CA PRO A 91 17.59 3.77 8.16
C PRO A 91 16.23 3.08 8.19
N ILE A 92 15.16 3.87 8.08
CA ILE A 92 13.79 3.38 8.10
C ILE A 92 13.08 3.91 6.85
N SER A 93 12.64 3.01 5.99
CA SER A 93 11.81 3.35 4.82
C SER A 93 10.37 2.87 5.00
N LEU A 94 9.47 3.44 4.21
CA LEU A 94 8.06 3.10 4.19
C LEU A 94 7.67 2.61 2.80
N ALA A 95 6.87 1.56 2.76
CA ALA A 95 6.29 1.05 1.51
C ALA A 95 4.85 0.61 1.72
N MET A 96 4.13 0.46 0.61
CA MET A 96 2.76 -0.02 0.58
C MET A 96 2.68 -1.31 -0.21
N ARG A 97 1.84 -2.24 0.24
CA ARG A 97 1.60 -3.50 -0.47
C ARG A 97 0.96 -3.26 -1.82
N TYR A 98 0.04 -2.29 -1.87
CA TYR A 98 -0.65 -1.85 -3.10
C TYR A 98 -0.56 -0.34 -3.22
N GLY A 99 -0.52 0.17 -4.46
CA GLY A 99 -0.41 1.58 -4.75
C GLY A 99 0.96 2.00 -5.24
N SER A 100 1.20 3.30 -5.31
CA SER A 100 2.40 3.88 -5.92
C SER A 100 3.67 3.79 -5.06
N MET A 101 3.54 3.70 -3.74
CA MET A 101 4.67 3.52 -2.82
C MET A 101 5.07 2.05 -2.73
N THR A 102 5.69 1.53 -3.78
CA THR A 102 5.96 0.09 -3.89
C THR A 102 7.02 -0.41 -2.91
N ILE A 103 6.93 -1.70 -2.57
CA ILE A 103 7.94 -2.38 -1.74
C ILE A 103 9.32 -2.32 -2.41
N LEU A 104 9.36 -2.47 -3.74
CA LEU A 104 10.60 -2.37 -4.50
C LEU A 104 11.28 -1.02 -4.30
N LYS A 105 10.53 0.08 -4.38
CA LYS A 105 11.06 1.42 -4.13
C LYS A 105 11.58 1.56 -2.70
N GLY A 106 10.85 1.04 -1.71
CA GLY A 106 11.27 1.07 -0.32
C GLY A 106 12.56 0.31 -0.07
N ILE A 107 12.70 -0.86 -0.67
CA ILE A 107 13.95 -1.65 -0.61
C ILE A 107 15.09 -0.88 -1.28
N GLN A 108 14.84 -0.30 -2.46
CA GLN A 108 15.87 0.45 -3.19
C GLN A 108 16.38 1.64 -2.39
N GLU A 109 15.51 2.38 -1.71
CA GLU A 109 15.92 3.47 -0.82
C GLU A 109 16.88 3.02 0.27
N LEU A 110 16.64 1.84 0.85
CA LEU A 110 17.52 1.28 1.87
C LEU A 110 18.84 0.79 1.28
N VAL A 111 18.80 0.13 0.13
CA VAL A 111 20.01 -0.32 -0.59
C VAL A 111 20.90 0.87 -0.96
N ASP A 112 20.30 1.96 -1.43
CA ASP A 112 21.04 3.18 -1.79
C ASP A 112 21.74 3.83 -0.58
N GLN A 113 21.26 3.54 0.63
CA GLN A 113 21.89 3.96 1.89
C GLN A 113 22.92 2.95 2.42
N GLY A 114 23.21 1.90 1.66
CA GLY A 114 24.19 0.88 2.04
C GLY A 114 23.66 -0.19 2.97
N VAL A 115 22.34 -0.31 3.13
CA VAL A 115 21.73 -1.35 3.95
C VAL A 115 21.92 -2.72 3.32
N GLU A 116 22.36 -3.69 4.11
CA GLU A 116 22.61 -5.06 3.68
C GLU A 116 21.61 -6.06 4.28
N LYS A 117 21.00 -5.69 5.40
CA LYS A 117 20.00 -6.53 6.07
C LYS A 117 18.77 -5.70 6.44
N ILE A 118 17.62 -6.14 5.98
CA ILE A 118 16.35 -5.43 6.15
C ILE A 118 15.44 -6.21 7.09
N LEU A 119 14.97 -5.54 8.15
CA LEU A 119 13.84 -6.02 8.93
C LEU A 119 12.56 -5.53 8.25
N LEU A 120 11.76 -6.46 7.76
CA LEU A 120 10.43 -6.18 7.25
C LEU A 120 9.44 -6.10 8.42
N PHE A 121 8.81 -4.95 8.58
CA PHE A 121 7.88 -4.70 9.68
C PHE A 121 6.49 -4.35 9.15
N PRO A 122 5.55 -5.31 9.09
CA PRO A 122 4.18 -5.04 8.67
C PRO A 122 3.44 -4.21 9.72
N LEU A 123 2.69 -3.21 9.26
CA LEU A 123 1.85 -2.34 10.11
C LEU A 123 0.41 -2.83 10.20
N TYR A 124 0.17 -4.07 9.82
CA TYR A 124 -1.17 -4.67 9.86
C TYR A 124 -1.55 -5.05 11.29
N PRO A 125 -2.81 -4.81 11.70
CA PRO A 125 -3.26 -5.22 13.03
C PRO A 125 -3.46 -6.73 13.15
N GLN A 126 -3.68 -7.42 12.04
CA GLN A 126 -3.97 -8.85 11.99
C GLN A 126 -3.34 -9.51 10.77
N PHE A 127 -3.01 -10.79 10.87
CA PHE A 127 -2.54 -11.58 9.75
C PHE A 127 -3.69 -11.90 8.79
N ALA A 128 -3.41 -11.79 7.49
CA ALA A 128 -4.25 -12.29 6.41
C ALA A 128 -3.36 -12.78 5.27
N MET A 129 -3.90 -13.63 4.38
CA MET A 129 -3.13 -14.14 3.24
C MET A 129 -2.62 -13.03 2.33
N ALA A 130 -3.36 -11.92 2.23
CA ALA A 130 -2.96 -10.76 1.43
C ALA A 130 -1.85 -9.93 2.07
N THR A 131 -1.58 -10.12 3.34
CA THR A 131 -0.51 -9.41 4.04
C THR A 131 0.81 -10.12 3.90
#